data_8230ba3f64c50e67958a0af4524d0d63
#
_entry.id   8230ba3f64c50e67958a0af4524d0d63
#
_cell.length_a   1.000
_cell.length_b   1.000
_cell.length_c   1.000
_cell.angle_alpha   90.00
_cell.angle_beta   90.00
_cell.angle_gamma   90.00
#
_symmetry.space_group_name_H-M   'P 1'
#
loop_
_entity.id
_entity.type
_entity.pdbx_description
1 polymer ?
#
loop_
_entity_poly.entity_id
_entity_poly.type
_entity_poly.pdbx_seq_one_letter_code
_entity_poly.pdbx_strand_id
1 'polypeptide(L)'
;ITSPRDAAEPQITNRPTRRLDPRLAAAITRMETRIDSPEPVAKTARMLGLSTRRLESLFRNGLGQSPAAYALSLRLATARRMITDTHHPMAEIALRTGFSAQSSLSRAFSREFGHPPSNLRKSP
;
A
#
# COMPACT_ATOMS: atom_id res chain seq x y z
N ILE A 1 13.88 27.50 5.12
CA ILE A 1 13.84 26.91 5.02
C ILE A 1 13.52 26.11 4.90
N THR A 2 13.35 26.39 4.76
CA THR A 2 13.17 25.56 4.57
C THR A 2 12.74 24.66 4.47
N SER A 3 12.58 25.02 4.30
CA SER A 3 12.33 24.19 4.16
C SER A 3 11.83 23.44 4.11
N PRO A 4 11.72 23.80 3.90
CA PRO A 4 11.33 23.01 3.77
C PRO A 4 10.83 22.24 3.81
N ARG A 5 10.69 22.54 3.52
CA ARG A 5 10.53 21.80 3.53
C ARG A 5 10.27 21.21 3.66
N ASP A 6 10.22 21.67 3.55
CA ASP A 6 10.18 20.98 3.70
C ASP A 6 9.75 20.33 3.70
N ALA A 7 9.66 20.97 3.42
CA ALA A 7 9.56 20.35 3.34
C ALA A 7 9.16 19.36 3.22
N ALA A 8 8.99 19.67 2.99
CA ALA A 8 9.02 18.82 2.89
C ALA A 8 8.58 17.84 2.96
N GLU A 9 8.46 18.10 2.79
CA GLU A 9 8.41 17.30 2.95
C GLU A 9 7.65 16.69 3.17
N PRO A 10 7.34 16.98 3.11
CA PRO A 10 6.84 16.34 3.35
C PRO A 10 6.13 15.48 3.42
N GLN A 11 5.87 15.53 3.13
CA GLN A 11 5.66 14.80 3.26
C GLN A 11 5.38 13.93 3.65
N ILE A 12 5.57 14.03 3.58
CA ILE A 12 5.55 13.23 4.03
C ILE A 12 5.20 12.88 4.74
N THR A 13 5.18 13.24 4.76
CA THR A 13 4.94 12.92 5.44
C THR A 13 4.21 12.86 6.11
N ASN A 14 3.85 13.09 5.97
CA ASN A 14 3.15 13.04 6.52
C ASN A 14 2.50 12.23 7.33
N ARG A 15 2.60 11.72 7.48
CA ARG A 15 2.21 10.82 8.08
C ARG A 15 2.49 11.14 9.29
N PRO A 16 2.19 11.04 9.76
CA PRO A 16 2.20 11.32 10.81
C PRO A 16 2.76 10.85 11.85
N THR A 17 3.37 11.45 12.09
CA THR A 17 3.95 11.29 13.19
C THR A 17 2.96 11.67 14.22
N ARG A 18 1.86 12.23 13.82
CA ARG A 18 0.90 12.57 14.62
C ARG A 18 0.37 11.39 15.14
N ARG A 19 -0.14 11.14 16.14
CA ARG A 19 -0.56 10.04 16.59
C ARG A 19 -1.63 9.44 15.91
N LEU A 20 -1.49 8.31 15.30
CA LEU A 20 -2.58 7.53 14.78
C LEU A 20 -3.25 6.82 15.94
N ASP A 21 -4.53 6.53 15.80
CA ASP A 21 -5.20 5.64 16.73
C ASP A 21 -4.40 4.34 16.79
N PRO A 22 -4.12 3.80 17.96
CA PRO A 22 -3.32 2.56 18.05
C PRO A 22 -3.90 1.39 17.29
N ARG A 23 -5.21 1.32 17.14
CA ARG A 23 -5.83 0.24 16.37
C ARG A 23 -5.60 0.41 14.89
N LEU A 24 -5.61 1.66 14.41
CA LEU A 24 -5.28 1.95 13.03
C LEU A 24 -3.81 1.60 12.76
N ALA A 25 -2.92 1.99 13.66
CA ALA A 25 -1.51 1.67 13.51
C ALA A 25 -1.29 0.16 13.48
N ALA A 26 -2.00 -0.58 14.32
CA ALA A 26 -1.88 -2.04 14.34
C ALA A 26 -2.37 -2.65 13.03
N ALA A 27 -3.45 -2.11 12.46
CA ALA A 27 -3.96 -2.59 11.18
C ALA A 27 -2.96 -2.36 10.07
N ILE A 28 -2.34 -1.19 10.06
CA ILE A 28 -1.32 -0.87 9.06
C ILE A 28 -0.14 -1.83 9.15
N THR A 29 0.34 -2.07 10.37
CA THR A 29 1.44 -3.01 10.57
C THR A 29 1.07 -4.39 10.06
N ARG A 30 -0.15 -4.82 10.33
CA ARG A 30 -0.62 -6.12 9.89
C ARG A 30 -0.64 -6.20 8.37
N MET A 31 -1.05 -5.14 7.69
CA MET A 31 -1.04 -5.09 6.24
C MET A 31 0.37 -5.10 5.67
N GLU A 32 1.28 -4.38 6.32
CA GLU A 32 2.67 -4.31 5.87
C GLU A 32 3.38 -5.66 5.95
N THR A 33 2.99 -6.49 6.90
CA THR A 33 3.62 -7.81 7.05
C THR A 33 2.96 -8.88 6.19
N ARG A 34 1.87 -8.54 5.49
CA ARG A 34 1.14 -9.51 4.67
C ARG A 34 0.97 -9.06 3.23
N ILE A 35 2.01 -8.45 2.70
CA ILE A 35 1.96 -7.94 1.32
C ILE A 35 1.73 -9.06 0.31
N ASP A 36 2.41 -10.19 0.50
CA ASP A 36 2.32 -11.32 -0.44
C ASP A 36 1.07 -12.17 -0.21
N SER A 37 0.42 -11.99 0.92
CA SER A 37 -0.74 -12.79 1.26
C SER A 37 -1.76 -11.91 1.98
N PRO A 38 -2.36 -10.98 1.24
CA PRO A 38 -3.26 -10.01 1.87
C PRO A 38 -4.47 -10.68 2.49
N GLU A 39 -4.83 -10.23 3.67
CA GLU A 39 -5.98 -10.84 4.31
C GLU A 39 -7.22 -10.00 4.05
N PRO A 40 -8.39 -10.63 4.04
CA PRO A 40 -9.64 -9.89 3.89
C PRO A 40 -9.81 -8.86 4.99
N VAL A 41 -10.42 -7.73 4.66
CA VAL A 41 -10.63 -6.65 5.62
C VAL A 41 -11.38 -7.14 6.86
N ALA A 42 -12.36 -8.02 6.65
CA ALA A 42 -13.14 -8.57 7.77
C ALA A 42 -12.26 -9.36 8.74
N LYS A 43 -11.26 -10.06 8.23
CA LYS A 43 -10.36 -10.81 9.09
C LYS A 43 -9.43 -9.86 9.86
N THR A 44 -8.93 -8.84 9.20
CA THR A 44 -8.10 -7.84 9.86
C THR A 44 -8.86 -7.22 11.03
N ALA A 45 -10.10 -6.82 10.78
CA ALA A 45 -10.92 -6.23 11.82
C ALA A 45 -11.10 -7.20 12.99
N ARG A 46 -11.45 -8.45 12.67
CA ARG A 46 -11.67 -9.44 13.70
C ARG A 46 -10.44 -9.69 14.56
N MET A 47 -9.29 -9.74 13.94
CA MET A 47 -8.04 -9.97 14.67
C MET A 47 -7.70 -8.81 15.60
N LEU A 48 -8.24 -7.64 15.33
CA LEU A 48 -8.03 -6.47 16.18
C LEU A 48 -9.18 -6.20 17.13
N GLY A 49 -10.16 -7.10 17.16
CA GLY A 49 -11.31 -6.94 18.04
C GLY A 49 -12.26 -5.86 17.59
N LEU A 50 -12.32 -5.59 16.28
CA LEU A 50 -13.15 -4.54 15.72
C LEU A 50 -14.15 -5.08 14.73
N SER A 51 -15.25 -4.35 14.54
CA SER A 51 -16.13 -4.63 13.42
C SER A 51 -15.50 -4.07 12.15
N THR A 52 -15.91 -4.59 11.01
CA THR A 52 -15.44 -4.06 9.72
C THR A 52 -15.78 -2.58 9.61
N ARG A 53 -16.97 -2.21 10.03
CA ARG A 53 -17.41 -0.83 9.98
C ARG A 53 -16.50 0.09 10.80
N ARG A 54 -16.13 -0.36 12.01
CA ARG A 54 -15.25 0.44 12.84
C ARG A 54 -13.88 0.58 12.22
N LEU A 55 -13.36 -0.49 11.63
CA LEU A 55 -12.07 -0.43 10.97
C LEU A 55 -12.12 0.54 9.79
N GLU A 56 -13.19 0.50 9.00
CA GLU A 56 -13.35 1.41 7.89
C GLU A 56 -13.39 2.87 8.34
N SER A 57 -14.08 3.12 9.44
CA SER A 57 -14.15 4.45 10.00
C SER A 57 -12.79 4.95 10.45
N LEU A 58 -12.01 4.10 11.10
CA LEU A 58 -10.66 4.47 11.52
C LEU A 58 -9.76 4.82 10.34
N PHE A 59 -9.84 4.05 9.26
CA PHE A 59 -9.04 4.34 8.06
C PHE A 59 -9.48 5.64 7.41
N ARG A 60 -10.77 5.81 7.27
CA ARG A 60 -11.29 7.01 6.62
C ARG A 60 -10.94 8.28 7.40
N ASN A 61 -11.09 8.23 8.71
CA ASN A 61 -10.79 9.38 9.55
C ASN A 61 -9.30 9.64 9.70
N GLY A 62 -8.50 8.59 9.75
CA GLY A 62 -7.06 8.75 9.95
C GLY A 62 -6.26 8.91 8.68
N LEU A 63 -6.69 8.29 7.59
CA LEU A 63 -5.91 8.25 6.35
C LEU A 63 -6.68 8.70 5.11
N GLY A 64 -7.97 8.98 5.26
CA GLY A 64 -8.77 9.46 4.14
C GLY A 64 -9.10 8.42 3.08
N GLN A 65 -8.92 7.13 3.38
CA GLN A 65 -9.24 6.09 2.41
C GLN A 65 -9.67 4.81 3.12
N SER A 66 -10.25 3.89 2.37
CA SER A 66 -10.73 2.65 2.94
C SER A 66 -9.56 1.71 3.24
N PRO A 67 -9.76 0.72 4.11
CA PRO A 67 -8.71 -0.28 4.37
C PRO A 67 -8.28 -1.00 3.10
N ALA A 68 -9.23 -1.35 2.23
CA ALA A 68 -8.91 -2.06 0.99
C ALA A 68 -8.07 -1.19 0.06
N ALA A 69 -8.41 0.10 -0.06
CA ALA A 69 -7.65 1.01 -0.90
C ALA A 69 -6.24 1.20 -0.36
N TYR A 70 -6.12 1.32 0.96
CA TYR A 70 -4.82 1.48 1.58
C TYR A 70 -3.94 0.24 1.38
N ALA A 71 -4.51 -0.94 1.58
CA ALA A 71 -3.78 -2.18 1.38
C ALA A 71 -3.30 -2.32 -0.07
N LEU A 72 -4.16 -1.97 -1.02
CA LEU A 72 -3.78 -2.01 -2.43
C LEU A 72 -2.63 -1.05 -2.72
N SER A 73 -2.68 0.16 -2.16
CA SER A 73 -1.60 1.13 -2.35
C SER A 73 -0.27 0.62 -1.81
N LEU A 74 -0.29 -0.07 -0.67
CA LEU A 74 0.92 -0.67 -0.12
C LEU A 74 1.51 -1.72 -1.06
N ARG A 75 0.65 -2.58 -1.60
CA ARG A 75 1.08 -3.63 -2.51
C ARG A 75 1.66 -3.04 -3.79
N LEU A 76 1.04 -2.01 -4.32
CA LEU A 76 1.51 -1.36 -5.54
C LEU A 76 2.82 -0.60 -5.31
N ALA A 77 2.97 0.04 -4.16
CA ALA A 77 4.22 0.71 -3.83
C ALA A 77 5.36 -0.30 -3.70
N THR A 78 5.08 -1.45 -3.09
CA THR A 78 6.06 -2.51 -2.96
C THR A 78 6.43 -3.07 -4.34
N ALA A 79 5.43 -3.30 -5.20
CA ALA A 79 5.67 -3.79 -6.55
C ALA A 79 6.55 -2.81 -7.32
N ARG A 80 6.28 -1.53 -7.20
CA ARG A 80 7.04 -0.50 -7.88
C ARG A 80 8.51 -0.54 -7.48
N ARG A 81 8.78 -0.67 -6.18
CA ARG A 81 10.15 -0.78 -5.68
C ARG A 81 10.83 -2.03 -6.22
N MET A 82 10.13 -3.17 -6.25
CA MET A 82 10.71 -4.40 -6.76
C MET A 82 11.02 -4.30 -8.25
N ILE A 83 10.15 -3.65 -9.01
CA ILE A 83 10.36 -3.48 -10.44
C ILE A 83 11.61 -2.66 -10.71
N THR A 84 11.84 -1.60 -9.94
CA THR A 84 13.00 -0.74 -10.15
C THR A 84 14.27 -1.28 -9.51
N ASP A 85 14.16 -1.97 -8.38
CA ASP A 85 15.32 -2.36 -7.59
C ASP A 85 15.77 -3.80 -7.76
N THR A 86 14.99 -4.62 -8.42
CA THR A 86 15.35 -6.03 -8.60
C THR A 86 15.21 -6.43 -10.06
N HIS A 87 15.67 -7.65 -10.37
CA HIS A 87 15.50 -8.22 -11.70
C HIS A 87 14.48 -9.35 -11.72
N HIS A 88 13.64 -9.44 -10.67
CA HIS A 88 12.61 -10.48 -10.66
C HIS A 88 11.68 -10.33 -11.84
N PRO A 89 11.25 -11.44 -12.45
CA PRO A 89 10.25 -11.37 -13.51
C PRO A 89 8.97 -10.70 -13.02
N MET A 90 8.28 -10.04 -13.92
CA MET A 90 7.06 -9.34 -13.56
C MET A 90 6.00 -10.28 -12.97
N ALA A 91 5.92 -11.50 -13.48
CA ALA A 91 4.99 -12.48 -12.93
C ALA A 91 5.30 -12.83 -11.48
N GLU A 92 6.58 -12.90 -11.15
CA GLU A 92 6.99 -13.18 -9.78
C GLU A 92 6.68 -12.00 -8.87
N ILE A 93 6.92 -10.78 -9.34
CA ILE A 93 6.61 -9.58 -8.57
C ILE A 93 5.11 -9.54 -8.27
N ALA A 94 4.28 -9.90 -9.24
CA ALA A 94 2.85 -9.95 -9.04
C ALA A 94 2.49 -10.87 -7.88
N LEU A 95 3.05 -12.07 -7.86
CA LEU A 95 2.78 -13.02 -6.78
C LEU A 95 3.31 -12.54 -5.45
N ARG A 96 4.51 -11.97 -5.43
CA ARG A 96 5.12 -11.49 -4.19
C ARG A 96 4.39 -10.29 -3.59
N THR A 97 3.59 -9.61 -4.38
CA THR A 97 2.83 -8.46 -3.90
C THR A 97 1.33 -8.75 -3.81
N GLY A 98 0.97 -10.04 -3.82
CA GLY A 98 -0.39 -10.45 -3.49
C GLY A 98 -1.37 -10.43 -4.65
N PHE A 99 -0.88 -10.34 -5.89
CA PHE A 99 -1.77 -10.41 -7.06
C PHE A 99 -1.81 -11.83 -7.59
N SER A 100 -2.97 -12.25 -8.04
CA SER A 100 -3.15 -13.62 -8.53
C SER A 100 -2.46 -13.85 -9.88
N ALA A 101 -2.23 -12.79 -10.63
CA ALA A 101 -1.62 -12.89 -11.94
C ALA A 101 -0.95 -11.59 -12.32
N GLN A 102 -0.02 -11.67 -13.27
CA GLN A 102 0.65 -10.48 -13.77
C GLN A 102 -0.33 -9.47 -14.35
N SER A 103 -1.39 -9.96 -15.02
CA SER A 103 -2.38 -9.06 -15.60
C SER A 103 -3.12 -8.25 -14.54
N SER A 104 -3.36 -8.83 -13.37
CA SER A 104 -4.01 -8.12 -12.27
C SER A 104 -3.11 -7.01 -11.76
N LEU A 105 -1.82 -7.29 -11.58
CA LEU A 105 -0.86 -6.28 -11.19
C LEU A 105 -0.81 -5.16 -12.23
N SER A 106 -0.72 -5.52 -13.51
CA SER A 106 -0.60 -4.52 -14.58
C SER A 106 -1.79 -3.57 -14.61
N ARG A 107 -3.00 -4.10 -14.46
CA ARG A 107 -4.20 -3.25 -14.47
C ARG A 107 -4.24 -2.31 -13.26
N ALA A 108 -3.96 -2.84 -12.08
CA ALA A 108 -3.98 -2.03 -10.88
C ALA A 108 -2.87 -0.98 -10.90
N PHE A 109 -1.69 -1.38 -11.36
CA PHE A 109 -0.55 -0.49 -11.48
C PHE A 109 -0.83 0.67 -12.43
N SER A 110 -1.38 0.36 -13.60
CA SER A 110 -1.70 1.40 -14.60
C SER A 110 -2.74 2.37 -14.07
N ARG A 111 -3.70 1.86 -13.32
CA ARG A 111 -4.74 2.71 -12.75
C ARG A 111 -4.17 3.65 -11.70
N GLU A 112 -3.24 3.14 -10.91
CA GLU A 112 -2.63 3.93 -9.84
C GLU A 112 -1.60 4.93 -10.36
N PHE A 113 -0.72 4.51 -11.26
CA PHE A 113 0.43 5.30 -11.66
C PHE A 113 0.33 5.90 -13.07
N GLY A 114 -0.69 5.55 -13.83
CA GLY A 114 -0.93 6.13 -15.14
C GLY A 114 -0.10 5.53 -16.28
N HIS A 115 0.65 4.47 -16.01
CA HIS A 115 1.42 3.77 -17.04
C HIS A 115 1.67 2.33 -16.60
N PRO A 116 1.93 1.41 -17.54
CA PRO A 116 2.15 0.02 -17.16
C PRO A 116 3.48 -0.15 -16.43
N PRO A 117 3.59 -1.21 -15.61
CA PRO A 117 4.82 -1.44 -14.87
C PRO A 117 6.03 -1.67 -15.75
N SER A 118 5.82 -2.20 -16.96
CA SER A 118 6.93 -2.44 -17.88
C SER A 118 7.67 -1.16 -18.25
N ASN A 119 7.02 -0.01 -18.15
CA ASN A 119 7.67 1.27 -18.45
C ASN A 119 8.87 1.53 -17.53
N LEU A 120 8.84 1.01 -16.32
CA LEU A 120 9.93 1.20 -15.38
C LEU A 120 11.14 0.35 -15.72
N ARG A 121 10.99 -0.63 -16.59
CA ARG A 121 12.06 -1.53 -17.01
C ARG A 121 12.46 -1.37 -18.45
N LYS A 122 12.00 -0.31 -19.12
CA LYS A 122 12.37 -0.12 -20.45
C LYS A 122 13.80 0.12 -20.43
N SER A 123 14.52 -0.71 -21.11
CA SER A 123 15.89 -0.55 -21.18
C SER A 123 16.27 0.42 -22.12
N PRO A 124 17.31 1.05 -21.98
CA PRO A 124 17.90 1.94 -22.99
C PRO A 124 18.39 1.16 -24.17
#